data_23ea49e2bbff8d2054c98b68636616a5
#
_entry.id   23ea49e2bbff8d2054c98b68636616a5
#
_cell.length_a   1.000
_cell.length_b   1.000
_cell.length_c   1.000
_cell.angle_alpha   90.00
_cell.angle_beta   90.00
_cell.angle_gamma   90.00
#
_symmetry.space_group_name_H-M   'P 1'
#
loop_
_entity.id
_entity.type
_entity.pdbx_description
1 polymer ?
#
loop_
_entity_poly.entity_id
_entity_poly.type
_entity_poly.pdbx_seq_one_letter_code
_entity_poly.pdbx_strand_id
1 'polypeptide(L)'
;MSDEKISSNEAIDAALHLDGDPERVKEFYEDWARNYNIDTTGSDYTGPAIAAKLLHQHLAVKDSELLDAGCGTGLVGVELQSLGYINVDGFDLSDSMVELAAATGAYRQVLGSIDMMRASESYPAASYDAILSVGVFTLGHVPPEALHVLLELTRAGGLLVISTRTHYYDQTNFQQVVDELTTSQQAELIQLIKDAPYNNDGDGHYWVFRKSG
;
A
#
# COMPACT_ATOMS: atom_id res chain seq x y z
N MET A 1 20.41 2.12 29.77
CA MET A 1 19.02 1.67 29.68
C MET A 1 18.99 0.69 28.55
N SER A 2 18.65 -0.56 28.82
CA SER A 2 18.64 -1.65 27.86
C SER A 2 17.49 -1.37 26.85
N ASP A 3 17.81 -1.19 25.58
CA ASP A 3 16.83 -1.26 24.50
C ASP A 3 16.23 -2.68 24.55
N GLU A 4 15.07 -2.82 25.13
CA GLU A 4 14.30 -4.06 25.07
C GLU A 4 13.86 -4.19 23.61
N LYS A 5 14.53 -5.09 22.89
CA LYS A 5 14.10 -5.46 21.52
C LYS A 5 12.74 -6.12 21.63
N ILE A 6 11.72 -5.43 21.15
CA ILE A 6 10.40 -6.03 20.89
C ILE A 6 10.62 -7.20 19.93
N SER A 7 10.03 -8.36 20.19
CA SER A 7 10.14 -9.50 19.27
C SER A 7 9.39 -9.20 17.96
N SER A 8 9.79 -9.81 16.84
CA SER A 8 9.14 -9.60 15.53
C SER A 8 7.62 -9.81 15.56
N ASN A 9 7.15 -10.80 16.30
CA ASN A 9 5.71 -11.06 16.45
C ASN A 9 5.01 -9.97 17.28
N GLU A 10 5.67 -9.41 18.29
CA GLU A 10 5.09 -8.34 19.12
C GLU A 10 4.94 -7.03 18.34
N ALA A 11 5.88 -6.69 17.45
CA ALA A 11 5.77 -5.49 16.62
C ALA A 11 4.65 -5.62 15.58
N ILE A 12 4.53 -6.78 14.94
CA ILE A 12 3.43 -7.05 13.98
C ILE A 12 2.06 -7.01 14.72
N ASP A 13 1.98 -7.61 15.90
CA ASP A 13 0.75 -7.59 16.70
C ASP A 13 0.39 -6.16 17.16
N ALA A 14 1.39 -5.38 17.60
CA ALA A 14 1.19 -3.99 18.00
C ALA A 14 0.68 -3.11 16.85
N ALA A 15 1.15 -3.34 15.62
CA ALA A 15 0.66 -2.63 14.43
C ALA A 15 -0.84 -2.86 14.18
N LEU A 16 -1.36 -4.05 14.51
CA LEU A 16 -2.78 -4.37 14.35
C LEU A 16 -3.68 -3.71 15.42
N HIS A 17 -3.10 -3.17 16.49
CA HIS A 17 -3.81 -2.52 17.58
C HIS A 17 -3.71 -0.99 17.57
N LEU A 18 -3.15 -0.40 16.50
CA LEU A 18 -3.20 1.03 16.26
C LEU A 18 -4.65 1.50 16.09
N ASP A 19 -4.91 2.77 16.34
CA ASP A 19 -6.27 3.31 16.37
C ASP A 19 -6.61 4.27 15.21
N GLY A 20 -5.72 4.34 14.21
CA GLY A 20 -5.89 5.17 13.01
C GLY A 20 -5.55 6.64 13.19
N ASP A 21 -5.04 7.05 14.37
CA ASP A 21 -4.50 8.39 14.55
C ASP A 21 -3.16 8.52 13.78
N PRO A 22 -3.06 9.43 12.80
CA PRO A 22 -1.88 9.50 11.93
C PRO A 22 -0.57 9.77 12.68
N GLU A 23 -0.59 10.57 13.76
CA GLU A 23 0.61 10.86 14.54
C GLU A 23 1.12 9.62 15.26
N ARG A 24 0.21 8.82 15.86
CA ARG A 24 0.58 7.55 16.52
C ARG A 24 1.03 6.49 15.54
N VAL A 25 0.37 6.40 14.39
CA VAL A 25 0.80 5.50 13.30
C VAL A 25 2.20 5.89 12.83
N LYS A 26 2.45 7.19 12.61
CA LYS A 26 3.76 7.70 12.23
C LYS A 26 4.83 7.34 13.25
N GLU A 27 4.62 7.68 14.54
CA GLU A 27 5.57 7.41 15.63
C GLU A 27 5.91 5.92 15.72
N PHE A 28 4.90 5.05 15.61
CA PHE A 28 5.10 3.60 15.62
C PHE A 28 6.02 3.13 14.49
N TYR A 29 5.78 3.57 13.25
CA TYR A 29 6.57 3.16 12.10
C TYR A 29 7.96 3.82 12.06
N GLU A 30 8.14 5.02 12.62
CA GLU A 30 9.45 5.63 12.84
C GLU A 30 10.34 4.74 13.71
N ASP A 31 9.80 4.22 14.79
CA ASP A 31 10.53 3.34 15.70
C ASP A 31 10.77 1.95 15.11
N TRP A 32 9.80 1.42 14.37
CA TRP A 32 9.89 0.05 13.80
C TRP A 32 10.72 -0.03 12.53
N ALA A 33 10.92 1.05 11.81
CA ALA A 33 11.53 1.07 10.47
C ALA A 33 12.83 0.24 10.38
N ARG A 34 13.72 0.34 11.35
CA ARG A 34 15.03 -0.36 11.35
C ARG A 34 14.91 -1.88 11.37
N ASN A 35 13.87 -2.42 11.96
CA ASN A 35 13.64 -3.86 12.11
C ASN A 35 12.60 -4.40 11.13
N TYR A 36 11.82 -3.51 10.49
CA TYR A 36 10.67 -3.86 9.66
C TYR A 36 10.98 -4.94 8.62
N ASN A 37 12.05 -4.77 7.84
CA ASN A 37 12.40 -5.75 6.79
C ASN A 37 12.82 -7.10 7.38
N ILE A 38 13.47 -7.11 8.54
CA ILE A 38 13.87 -8.36 9.22
C ILE A 38 12.62 -9.10 9.69
N ASP A 39 11.73 -8.38 10.34
CA ASP A 39 10.52 -8.93 10.94
C ASP A 39 9.53 -9.41 9.85
N THR A 40 9.33 -8.63 8.79
CA THR A 40 8.45 -9.00 7.67
C THR A 40 9.03 -10.12 6.80
N THR A 41 10.34 -10.17 6.56
CA THR A 41 10.99 -11.30 5.86
C THR A 41 10.83 -12.58 6.65
N GLY A 42 10.95 -12.54 7.98
CA GLY A 42 10.72 -13.69 8.85
C GLY A 42 9.25 -14.17 8.89
N SER A 43 8.30 -13.35 8.44
CA SER A 43 6.87 -13.65 8.38
C SER A 43 6.37 -14.14 7.01
N ASP A 44 7.27 -14.42 6.06
CA ASP A 44 6.93 -14.80 4.67
C ASP A 44 5.94 -13.83 3.99
N TYR A 45 6.20 -12.51 4.13
CA TYR A 45 5.34 -11.47 3.59
C TYR A 45 5.33 -11.47 2.05
N THR A 46 4.23 -11.96 1.46
CA THR A 46 4.06 -12.14 0.01
C THR A 46 3.33 -10.99 -0.68
N GLY A 47 2.76 -10.06 0.08
CA GLY A 47 1.92 -8.96 -0.43
C GLY A 47 2.54 -8.18 -1.58
N PRO A 48 3.77 -7.66 -1.45
CA PRO A 48 4.43 -6.88 -2.50
C PRO A 48 4.57 -7.65 -3.82
N ALA A 49 5.04 -8.89 -3.76
CA ALA A 49 5.26 -9.73 -4.94
C ALA A 49 3.94 -10.07 -5.66
N ILE A 50 2.88 -10.36 -4.92
CA ILE A 50 1.56 -10.66 -5.50
C ILE A 50 0.99 -9.40 -6.16
N ALA A 51 1.00 -8.26 -5.48
CA ALA A 51 0.45 -7.01 -6.01
C ALA A 51 1.19 -6.54 -7.27
N ALA A 52 2.53 -6.60 -7.28
CA ALA A 52 3.33 -6.25 -8.45
C ALA A 52 3.05 -7.18 -9.65
N LYS A 53 2.88 -8.49 -9.42
CA LYS A 53 2.49 -9.45 -10.46
C LYS A 53 1.08 -9.18 -10.99
N LEU A 54 0.13 -8.84 -10.12
CA LEU A 54 -1.23 -8.47 -10.53
C LEU A 54 -1.22 -7.22 -11.40
N LEU A 55 -0.49 -6.17 -11.00
CA LEU A 55 -0.30 -5.01 -11.86
C LEU A 55 0.26 -5.44 -13.21
N HIS A 56 1.32 -6.24 -13.23
CA HIS A 56 2.00 -6.67 -14.45
C HIS A 56 1.10 -7.44 -15.44
N GLN A 57 0.09 -8.15 -14.94
CA GLN A 57 -0.89 -8.85 -15.79
C GLN A 57 -1.79 -7.89 -16.56
N HIS A 58 -2.03 -6.69 -16.03
CA HIS A 58 -2.97 -5.71 -16.59
C HIS A 58 -2.30 -4.48 -17.21
N LEU A 59 -0.99 -4.27 -16.96
CA LEU A 59 -0.21 -3.12 -17.43
C LEU A 59 1.07 -3.58 -18.12
N ALA A 60 1.08 -3.57 -19.44
CA ALA A 60 2.24 -4.04 -20.22
C ALA A 60 3.32 -2.96 -20.43
N VAL A 61 2.95 -1.69 -20.36
CA VAL A 61 3.83 -0.53 -20.65
C VAL A 61 4.76 -0.28 -19.49
N LYS A 62 6.08 -0.38 -19.69
CA LYS A 62 7.09 -0.32 -18.61
C LYS A 62 7.51 1.09 -18.20
N ASP A 63 7.28 2.07 -19.05
CA ASP A 63 7.50 3.48 -18.79
C ASP A 63 6.25 4.21 -18.26
N SER A 64 5.22 3.44 -17.85
CA SER A 64 4.04 3.99 -17.16
C SER A 64 4.42 4.67 -15.85
N GLU A 65 3.69 5.75 -15.54
CA GLU A 65 3.81 6.50 -14.28
C GLU A 65 3.12 5.74 -13.16
N LEU A 66 3.87 5.25 -12.19
CA LEU A 66 3.37 4.44 -11.07
C LEU A 66 3.54 5.17 -9.74
N LEU A 67 2.58 4.97 -8.83
CA LEU A 67 2.66 5.43 -7.45
C LEU A 67 2.50 4.25 -6.49
N ASP A 68 3.42 4.14 -5.55
CA ASP A 68 3.34 3.23 -4.40
C ASP A 68 2.87 4.04 -3.18
N ALA A 69 1.60 3.90 -2.85
CA ALA A 69 0.92 4.69 -1.83
C ALA A 69 0.96 3.97 -0.46
N GLY A 70 1.72 4.52 0.48
CA GLY A 70 2.13 3.85 1.71
C GLY A 70 3.27 2.87 1.41
N CYS A 71 4.36 3.38 0.82
CA CYS A 71 5.44 2.55 0.28
C CYS A 71 6.28 1.83 1.34
N GLY A 72 6.18 2.23 2.62
CA GLY A 72 6.97 1.67 3.70
C GLY A 72 8.47 1.69 3.38
N THR A 73 9.12 0.56 3.56
CA THR A 73 10.56 0.38 3.26
C THR A 73 10.86 0.12 1.78
N GLY A 74 9.86 0.17 0.91
CA GLY A 74 10.03 0.09 -0.54
C GLY A 74 9.94 -1.30 -1.16
N LEU A 75 9.37 -2.28 -0.48
CA LEU A 75 9.30 -3.66 -0.98
C LEU A 75 8.51 -3.77 -2.30
N VAL A 76 7.42 -3.02 -2.47
CA VAL A 76 6.64 -2.98 -3.71
C VAL A 76 7.46 -2.39 -4.85
N GLY A 77 8.18 -1.29 -4.61
CA GLY A 77 9.05 -0.67 -5.62
C GLY A 77 10.13 -1.64 -6.12
N VAL A 78 10.76 -2.41 -5.24
CA VAL A 78 11.75 -3.44 -5.60
C VAL A 78 11.14 -4.52 -6.50
N GLU A 79 9.95 -4.98 -6.21
CA GLU A 79 9.23 -5.95 -7.05
C GLU A 79 8.88 -5.35 -8.42
N LEU A 80 8.39 -4.09 -8.46
CA LEU A 80 8.10 -3.39 -9.71
C LEU A 80 9.36 -3.19 -10.56
N GLN A 81 10.48 -2.79 -9.95
CA GLN A 81 11.76 -2.66 -10.62
C GLN A 81 12.23 -4.00 -11.23
N SER A 82 12.07 -5.11 -10.50
CA SER A 82 12.40 -6.46 -10.99
C SER A 82 11.59 -6.86 -12.23
N LEU A 83 10.36 -6.33 -12.34
CA LEU A 83 9.46 -6.50 -13.48
C LEU A 83 9.71 -5.49 -14.62
N GLY A 84 10.69 -4.59 -14.45
CA GLY A 84 11.14 -3.64 -15.46
C GLY A 84 10.39 -2.30 -15.49
N TYR A 85 9.61 -1.96 -14.46
CA TYR A 85 9.04 -0.61 -14.31
C TYR A 85 10.10 0.35 -13.79
N ILE A 86 10.16 1.57 -14.36
CA ILE A 86 11.23 2.54 -14.11
C ILE A 86 10.74 3.87 -13.55
N ASN A 87 9.47 4.20 -13.73
CA ASN A 87 8.89 5.46 -13.27
C ASN A 87 7.98 5.19 -12.05
N VAL A 88 8.58 4.84 -10.94
CA VAL A 88 7.88 4.58 -9.68
C VAL A 88 8.15 5.71 -8.72
N ASP A 89 7.11 6.43 -8.31
CA ASP A 89 7.12 7.34 -7.17
C ASP A 89 6.53 6.63 -5.95
N GLY A 90 6.85 7.11 -4.76
CA GLY A 90 6.28 6.57 -3.53
C GLY A 90 6.01 7.65 -2.50
N PHE A 91 5.13 7.36 -1.56
CA PHE A 91 4.99 8.16 -0.35
C PHE A 91 4.66 7.29 0.86
N ASP A 92 5.00 7.78 2.02
CA ASP A 92 4.63 7.17 3.30
C ASP A 92 4.39 8.24 4.37
N LEU A 93 3.72 7.86 5.43
CA LEU A 93 3.52 8.72 6.59
C LEU A 93 4.81 8.87 7.41
N SER A 94 5.65 7.81 7.46
CA SER A 94 6.90 7.75 8.20
C SER A 94 8.10 8.21 7.35
N ASP A 95 8.85 9.18 7.84
CA ASP A 95 10.06 9.67 7.19
C ASP A 95 11.18 8.61 7.25
N SER A 96 11.29 7.86 8.36
CA SER A 96 12.25 6.76 8.49
C SER A 96 12.00 5.61 7.50
N MET A 97 10.73 5.30 7.21
CA MET A 97 10.36 4.32 6.17
C MET A 97 10.81 4.80 4.79
N VAL A 98 10.54 6.05 4.47
CA VAL A 98 10.90 6.68 3.17
C VAL A 98 12.40 6.71 2.94
N GLU A 99 13.22 6.95 3.97
CA GLU A 99 14.67 6.85 3.86
C GLU A 99 15.14 5.45 3.42
N LEU A 100 14.51 4.42 3.96
CA LEU A 100 14.80 3.02 3.56
C LEU A 100 14.32 2.73 2.14
N ALA A 101 13.10 3.19 1.77
CA ALA A 101 12.59 3.06 0.40
C ALA A 101 13.51 3.74 -0.61
N ALA A 102 13.97 4.97 -0.33
CA ALA A 102 14.92 5.68 -1.18
C ALA A 102 16.24 4.93 -1.36
N ALA A 103 16.74 4.30 -0.30
CA ALA A 103 17.98 3.53 -0.32
C ALA A 103 17.92 2.27 -1.21
N THR A 104 16.71 1.77 -1.55
CA THR A 104 16.55 0.65 -2.49
C THR A 104 16.96 0.99 -3.91
N GLY A 105 16.88 2.27 -4.31
CA GLY A 105 17.09 2.72 -5.70
C GLY A 105 15.98 2.30 -6.66
N ALA A 106 14.84 1.84 -6.15
CA ALA A 106 13.71 1.38 -6.97
C ALA A 106 12.75 2.52 -7.34
N TYR A 107 12.85 3.65 -6.68
CA TYR A 107 11.95 4.80 -6.87
C TYR A 107 12.66 5.95 -7.55
N ARG A 108 11.91 6.67 -8.39
CA ARG A 108 12.32 7.96 -8.95
C ARG A 108 12.29 9.04 -7.87
N GLN A 109 11.24 9.04 -7.05
CA GLN A 109 11.03 9.95 -5.93
C GLN A 109 10.24 9.27 -4.83
N VAL A 110 10.58 9.54 -3.57
CA VAL A 110 9.75 9.17 -2.41
C VAL A 110 9.59 10.36 -1.49
N LEU A 111 8.38 10.55 -0.95
CA LEU A 111 8.04 11.64 -0.05
C LEU A 111 7.54 11.08 1.29
N GLY A 112 8.13 11.58 2.38
CA GLY A 112 7.69 11.28 3.75
C GLY A 112 6.66 12.26 4.28
N SER A 113 6.12 11.98 5.46
CA SER A 113 5.12 12.82 6.13
C SER A 113 3.87 13.08 5.29
N ILE A 114 3.48 12.14 4.44
CA ILE A 114 2.26 12.23 3.61
C ILE A 114 1.18 11.33 4.19
N ASP A 115 0.15 11.96 4.74
CA ASP A 115 -1.08 11.27 5.12
C ASP A 115 -1.86 10.86 3.87
N MET A 116 -2.23 9.57 3.77
CA MET A 116 -2.99 9.00 2.67
C MET A 116 -4.27 9.79 2.36
N MET A 117 -5.00 10.21 3.40
CA MET A 117 -6.26 10.96 3.26
C MET A 117 -6.05 12.37 2.70
N ARG A 118 -4.81 12.86 2.68
CA ARG A 118 -4.42 14.19 2.18
C ARG A 118 -3.44 14.12 1.01
N ALA A 119 -3.24 12.95 0.42
CA ALA A 119 -2.25 12.76 -0.64
C ALA A 119 -2.52 13.64 -1.87
N SER A 120 -3.77 14.02 -2.14
CA SER A 120 -4.13 14.96 -3.23
C SER A 120 -3.60 16.40 -3.00
N GLU A 121 -3.15 16.74 -1.80
CA GLU A 121 -2.48 18.03 -1.54
C GLU A 121 -1.03 18.05 -2.10
N SER A 122 -0.40 16.86 -2.21
CA SER A 122 1.00 16.71 -2.66
C SER A 122 1.13 16.15 -4.07
N TYR A 123 0.12 15.44 -4.56
CA TYR A 123 0.12 14.81 -5.88
C TYR A 123 -1.04 15.34 -6.72
N PRO A 124 -0.80 15.74 -7.99
CA PRO A 124 -1.87 16.21 -8.86
C PRO A 124 -2.87 15.08 -9.19
N ALA A 125 -4.14 15.43 -9.33
CA ALA A 125 -5.17 14.50 -9.79
C ALA A 125 -4.82 13.91 -11.17
N ALA A 126 -5.21 12.67 -11.40
CA ALA A 126 -5.04 11.96 -12.68
C ALA A 126 -3.58 11.97 -13.20
N SER A 127 -2.60 11.79 -12.31
CA SER A 127 -1.17 11.84 -12.66
C SER A 127 -0.55 10.48 -12.92
N TYR A 128 -1.16 9.39 -12.42
CA TYR A 128 -0.58 8.06 -12.47
C TYR A 128 -1.38 7.10 -13.34
N ASP A 129 -0.67 6.29 -14.14
CA ASP A 129 -1.26 5.22 -14.95
C ASP A 129 -1.66 4.03 -14.09
N ALA A 130 -0.95 3.82 -12.98
CA ALA A 130 -1.38 2.89 -11.95
C ALA A 130 -0.89 3.28 -10.55
N ILE A 131 -1.68 2.91 -9.55
CA ILE A 131 -1.35 3.07 -8.13
C ILE A 131 -1.42 1.71 -7.44
N LEU A 132 -0.42 1.43 -6.60
CA LEU A 132 -0.45 0.29 -5.69
C LEU A 132 -0.54 0.80 -4.27
N SER A 133 -1.26 0.07 -3.39
CA SER A 133 -1.23 0.30 -1.95
C SER A 133 -1.31 -1.05 -1.24
N VAL A 134 -0.19 -1.47 -0.65
CA VAL A 134 0.00 -2.82 -0.15
C VAL A 134 0.44 -2.78 1.30
N GLY A 135 -0.29 -3.45 2.18
CA GLY A 135 0.00 -3.44 3.62
C GLY A 135 -0.59 -2.26 4.38
N VAL A 136 -1.34 -1.39 3.71
CA VAL A 136 -1.87 -0.14 4.26
C VAL A 136 -3.31 -0.28 4.74
N PHE A 137 -4.16 -0.98 3.98
CA PHE A 137 -5.55 -1.24 4.35
C PHE A 137 -5.63 -2.38 5.38
N THR A 138 -5.25 -2.03 6.60
CA THR A 138 -5.28 -2.88 7.79
C THR A 138 -5.86 -2.11 8.97
N LEU A 139 -6.37 -2.80 9.98
CA LEU A 139 -7.00 -2.17 11.14
C LEU A 139 -6.02 -1.18 11.82
N GLY A 140 -6.56 -0.05 12.24
CA GLY A 140 -5.79 0.99 12.91
C GLY A 140 -4.87 1.84 12.01
N HIS A 141 -4.99 1.75 10.68
CA HIS A 141 -4.17 2.53 9.74
C HIS A 141 -5.04 3.52 8.95
N VAL A 142 -5.53 3.13 7.77
CA VAL A 142 -6.31 4.01 6.92
C VAL A 142 -7.77 3.54 6.81
N PRO A 143 -8.74 4.46 6.68
CA PRO A 143 -10.13 4.09 6.45
C PRO A 143 -10.35 3.66 4.98
N PRO A 144 -11.42 2.88 4.69
CA PRO A 144 -11.77 2.47 3.33
C PRO A 144 -11.95 3.62 2.35
N GLU A 145 -12.35 4.79 2.82
CA GLU A 145 -12.53 6.03 2.05
C GLU A 145 -11.25 6.51 1.35
N ALA A 146 -10.07 6.05 1.80
CA ALA A 146 -8.81 6.30 1.12
C ALA A 146 -8.80 5.80 -0.33
N LEU A 147 -9.66 4.83 -0.69
CA LEU A 147 -9.86 4.41 -2.08
C LEU A 147 -10.25 5.58 -3.00
N HIS A 148 -11.07 6.52 -2.52
CA HIS A 148 -11.47 7.70 -3.30
C HIS A 148 -10.28 8.60 -3.61
N VAL A 149 -9.40 8.82 -2.62
CA VAL A 149 -8.19 9.64 -2.79
C VAL A 149 -7.26 9.00 -3.82
N LEU A 150 -7.01 7.70 -3.69
CA LEU A 150 -6.15 6.98 -4.65
C LEU A 150 -6.76 6.97 -6.05
N LEU A 151 -8.08 6.83 -6.15
CA LEU A 151 -8.77 6.88 -7.43
C LEU A 151 -8.69 8.27 -8.06
N GLU A 152 -8.75 9.36 -7.26
CA GLU A 152 -8.57 10.73 -7.76
C GLU A 152 -7.19 10.90 -8.42
N LEU A 153 -6.13 10.38 -7.83
CA LEU A 153 -4.76 10.45 -8.35
C LEU A 153 -4.54 9.57 -9.60
N THR A 154 -5.36 8.54 -9.79
CA THR A 154 -5.28 7.62 -10.94
C THR A 154 -5.83 8.29 -12.19
N ARG A 155 -5.20 8.11 -13.35
CA ARG A 155 -5.71 8.54 -14.66
C ARG A 155 -6.98 7.78 -15.07
N ALA A 156 -7.79 8.37 -15.93
CA ALA A 156 -8.89 7.66 -16.60
C ALA A 156 -8.34 6.43 -17.34
N GLY A 157 -8.97 5.27 -17.14
CA GLY A 157 -8.50 3.97 -17.65
C GLY A 157 -7.31 3.37 -16.89
N GLY A 158 -6.73 4.10 -15.95
CA GLY A 158 -5.62 3.65 -15.11
C GLY A 158 -6.04 2.60 -14.07
N LEU A 159 -5.07 1.99 -13.42
CA LEU A 159 -5.27 0.86 -12.52
C LEU A 159 -5.04 1.25 -11.06
N LEU A 160 -5.79 0.63 -10.17
CA LEU A 160 -5.56 0.68 -8.74
C LEU A 160 -5.45 -0.76 -8.20
N VAL A 161 -4.31 -1.10 -7.61
CA VAL A 161 -4.05 -2.43 -7.03
C VAL A 161 -3.92 -2.29 -5.53
N ILE A 162 -4.86 -2.88 -4.79
CA ILE A 162 -4.96 -2.76 -3.34
C ILE A 162 -4.84 -4.13 -2.69
N SER A 163 -4.15 -4.20 -1.55
CA SER A 163 -4.28 -5.34 -0.64
C SER A 163 -5.03 -4.93 0.62
N THR A 164 -5.92 -5.80 1.09
CA THR A 164 -6.55 -5.68 2.41
C THR A 164 -6.24 -6.91 3.24
N ARG A 165 -6.04 -6.74 4.54
CA ARG A 165 -6.06 -7.89 5.45
C ARG A 165 -7.49 -8.41 5.57
N THR A 166 -7.68 -9.73 5.76
CA THR A 166 -9.01 -10.34 5.93
C THR A 166 -9.77 -9.69 7.09
N HIS A 167 -9.12 -9.47 8.24
CA HIS A 167 -9.76 -8.81 9.39
C HIS A 167 -10.21 -7.38 9.09
N TYR A 168 -9.44 -6.64 8.29
CA TYR A 168 -9.83 -5.29 7.87
C TYR A 168 -11.09 -5.33 7.01
N TYR A 169 -11.12 -6.22 6.03
CA TYR A 169 -12.29 -6.41 5.16
C TYR A 169 -13.54 -6.77 5.96
N ASP A 170 -13.41 -7.68 6.93
CA ASP A 170 -14.54 -8.18 7.73
C ASP A 170 -15.07 -7.15 8.74
N GLN A 171 -14.23 -6.24 9.23
CA GLN A 171 -14.56 -5.35 10.34
C GLN A 171 -14.79 -3.89 9.91
N THR A 172 -14.61 -3.56 8.63
CA THR A 172 -14.82 -2.21 8.11
C THR A 172 -15.92 -2.20 7.05
N ASN A 173 -16.29 -0.98 6.60
CA ASN A 173 -17.20 -0.77 5.48
C ASN A 173 -16.50 -0.88 4.09
N PHE A 174 -15.35 -1.57 4.00
CA PHE A 174 -14.57 -1.63 2.75
C PHE A 174 -15.40 -2.12 1.55
N GLN A 175 -16.19 -3.19 1.72
CA GLN A 175 -17.07 -3.69 0.65
C GLN A 175 -18.12 -2.65 0.23
N GLN A 176 -18.65 -1.89 1.18
CA GLN A 176 -19.63 -0.84 0.85
C GLN A 176 -18.98 0.24 -0.01
N VAL A 177 -17.77 0.68 0.31
CA VAL A 177 -17.03 1.67 -0.53
C VAL A 177 -16.75 1.10 -1.92
N VAL A 178 -16.37 -0.17 -2.04
CA VAL A 178 -16.20 -0.85 -3.33
C VAL A 178 -17.50 -0.87 -4.13
N ASP A 179 -18.63 -1.20 -3.49
CA ASP A 179 -19.94 -1.24 -4.12
C ASP A 179 -20.37 0.17 -4.59
N GLU A 180 -20.09 1.20 -3.82
CA GLU A 180 -20.36 2.60 -4.18
C GLU A 180 -19.55 3.02 -5.41
N LEU A 181 -18.24 2.74 -5.45
CA LEU A 181 -17.36 3.06 -6.58
C LEU A 181 -17.80 2.36 -7.87
N THR A 182 -18.19 1.09 -7.76
CA THR A 182 -18.60 0.29 -8.94
C THR A 182 -19.99 0.65 -9.42
N THR A 183 -20.95 0.85 -8.51
CA THR A 183 -22.34 1.21 -8.85
C THR A 183 -22.41 2.62 -9.44
N SER A 184 -21.63 3.57 -8.91
CA SER A 184 -21.52 4.93 -9.45
C SER A 184 -20.68 5.02 -10.73
N GLN A 185 -20.15 3.90 -11.20
CA GLN A 185 -19.30 3.82 -12.39
C GLN A 185 -18.04 4.70 -12.30
N GLN A 186 -17.50 4.91 -11.11
CA GLN A 186 -16.21 5.59 -10.92
C GLN A 186 -15.04 4.63 -11.19
N ALA A 187 -15.23 3.35 -10.90
CA ALA A 187 -14.25 2.31 -11.18
C ALA A 187 -14.96 0.97 -11.50
N GLU A 188 -14.27 0.12 -12.26
CA GLU A 188 -14.62 -1.26 -12.50
C GLU A 188 -13.70 -2.17 -11.67
N LEU A 189 -14.25 -3.11 -10.91
CA LEU A 189 -13.48 -4.17 -10.28
C LEU A 189 -13.16 -5.24 -11.33
N ILE A 190 -11.92 -5.27 -11.83
CA ILE A 190 -11.53 -6.18 -12.92
C ILE A 190 -10.95 -7.51 -12.43
N GLN A 191 -10.42 -7.54 -11.19
CA GLN A 191 -9.94 -8.77 -10.58
C GLN A 191 -10.01 -8.69 -9.04
N LEU A 192 -10.39 -9.80 -8.42
CA LEU A 192 -10.37 -9.99 -6.98
C LEU A 192 -9.81 -11.37 -6.66
N ILE A 193 -8.79 -11.41 -5.82
CA ILE A 193 -8.28 -12.64 -5.22
C ILE A 193 -8.58 -12.56 -3.73
N LYS A 194 -9.43 -13.46 -3.23
CA LYS A 194 -9.78 -13.56 -1.81
C LYS A 194 -8.94 -14.64 -1.12
N ASP A 195 -8.74 -14.45 0.17
CA ASP A 195 -8.11 -15.44 1.06
C ASP A 195 -6.78 -15.96 0.50
N ALA A 196 -5.99 -15.05 -0.07
CA ALA A 196 -4.65 -15.39 -0.55
C ALA A 196 -3.63 -15.28 0.59
N PRO A 197 -2.57 -16.10 0.56
CA PRO A 197 -1.48 -15.98 1.51
C PRO A 197 -0.96 -14.54 1.55
N TYR A 198 -0.83 -14.01 2.76
CA TYR A 198 -0.34 -12.64 2.96
C TYR A 198 0.96 -12.64 3.77
N ASN A 199 0.92 -13.25 4.92
CA ASN A 199 2.05 -13.57 5.78
C ASN A 199 1.70 -14.75 6.69
N ASN A 200 2.61 -15.16 7.59
CA ASN A 200 2.39 -16.28 8.52
C ASN A 200 1.22 -16.05 9.51
N ASP A 201 0.78 -14.79 9.68
CA ASP A 201 -0.28 -14.42 10.63
C ASP A 201 -1.67 -14.33 10.00
N GLY A 202 -1.79 -14.67 8.72
CA GLY A 202 -3.10 -14.76 8.05
C GLY A 202 -3.11 -14.33 6.59
N ASP A 203 -4.31 -14.39 6.04
CA ASP A 203 -4.59 -14.14 4.64
C ASP A 203 -4.98 -12.68 4.39
N GLY A 204 -5.02 -12.32 3.13
CA GLY A 204 -5.48 -11.04 2.64
C GLY A 204 -6.22 -11.16 1.32
N HIS A 205 -6.81 -10.07 0.89
CA HIS A 205 -7.47 -9.98 -0.40
C HIS A 205 -6.72 -9.00 -1.28
N TYR A 206 -6.68 -9.27 -2.59
CA TYR A 206 -6.06 -8.39 -3.58
C TYR A 206 -7.12 -7.96 -4.58
N TRP A 207 -7.22 -6.66 -4.78
CA TRP A 207 -8.21 -5.99 -5.58
C TRP A 207 -7.53 -5.26 -6.73
N VAL A 208 -8.02 -5.43 -7.94
CA VAL A 208 -7.57 -4.67 -9.10
C VAL A 208 -8.77 -3.94 -9.68
N PHE A 209 -8.71 -2.62 -9.61
CA PHE A 209 -9.72 -1.74 -10.17
C PHE A 209 -9.17 -1.05 -11.43
N ARG A 210 -10.07 -0.73 -12.34
CA ARG A 210 -9.83 0.19 -13.45
C ARG A 210 -10.66 1.45 -13.24
N LYS A 211 -10.03 2.62 -13.19
CA LYS A 211 -10.75 3.90 -13.14
C LYS A 211 -11.52 4.10 -14.43
N SER A 212 -12.78 4.49 -14.33
CA SER A 212 -13.60 4.86 -15.49
C SER A 212 -13.08 6.12 -16.19
N GLY A 213 -13.43 6.27 -17.46
CA GLY A 213 -13.04 7.41 -18.30
C GLY A 213 -13.90 8.64 -18.08
#